data_5749a42a5687af3cadccdce4d10f17d0
#
_entry.id   5749a42a5687af3cadccdce4d10f17d0
#
_cell.length_a   1.000
_cell.length_b   1.000
_cell.length_c   1.000
_cell.angle_alpha   90.00
_cell.angle_beta   90.00
_cell.angle_gamma   90.00
#
_symmetry.space_group_name_H-M   'P 1'
#
loop_
_entity.id
_entity.type
_entity.pdbx_description
1 polymer ?
#
loop_
_entity_poly.entity_id
_entity_poly.type
_entity_poly.pdbx_seq_one_letter_code
_entity_poly.pdbx_strand_id
1 'polypeptide(L)'
;ILESEEKWEKPEIKHGIMTKYNYIVQYPENLKLGENFDIGEFTYINSHYGVEIQNEVQIGSHCSIYSHSTIDNKKGPIIFKKKCKIGTHSTIMPNITIGENSIVSVGSVVANDIPDYCIVAGNPARVIKENIHMTSKATIVS
;
A
#
# COMPACT_ATOMS: atom_id res chain seq x y z
N ILE A 1 -16.25 -11.04 13.89
CA ILE A 1 -16.49 -12.18 14.76
C ILE A 1 -16.11 -13.47 14.07
N LEU A 2 -16.72 -13.74 12.95
CA LEU A 2 -16.34 -14.90 12.15
C LEU A 2 -14.96 -14.75 11.51
N GLU A 3 -14.54 -13.55 11.31
CA GLU A 3 -13.24 -13.23 10.74
C GLU A 3 -12.07 -13.82 11.52
N SER A 4 -12.20 -13.90 12.85
CA SER A 4 -11.15 -14.45 13.68
C SER A 4 -10.93 -15.94 13.47
N GLU A 5 -11.88 -16.62 12.86
CA GLU A 5 -11.81 -18.05 12.59
C GLU A 5 -11.26 -18.35 11.19
N GLU A 6 -11.20 -17.36 10.34
CA GLU A 6 -10.70 -17.53 9.00
C GLU A 6 -9.17 -17.47 8.99
N LYS A 7 -8.57 -18.47 8.40
CA LYS A 7 -7.13 -18.46 8.19
C LYS A 7 -6.81 -17.60 6.97
N TRP A 8 -5.85 -16.73 7.14
CA TRP A 8 -5.33 -15.97 6.00
C TRP A 8 -4.67 -16.92 5.01
N GLU A 9 -4.97 -16.74 3.74
CA GLU A 9 -4.36 -17.50 2.66
C GLU A 9 -3.76 -16.54 1.65
N LYS A 10 -2.57 -16.88 1.15
CA LYS A 10 -1.94 -16.09 0.11
C LYS A 10 -2.79 -16.18 -1.17
N PRO A 11 -3.18 -15.05 -1.75
CA PRO A 11 -4.03 -15.06 -2.94
C PRO A 11 -3.28 -15.56 -4.16
N GLU A 12 -4.04 -16.13 -5.10
CA GLU A 12 -3.52 -16.46 -6.43
C GLU A 12 -3.65 -15.24 -7.32
N ILE A 13 -2.54 -14.83 -7.93
CA ILE A 13 -2.48 -13.61 -8.73
C ILE A 13 -1.94 -13.92 -10.11
N LYS A 14 -2.69 -13.52 -11.14
CA LYS A 14 -2.30 -13.66 -12.56
C LYS A 14 -2.30 -12.27 -13.21
N HIS A 15 -1.38 -12.08 -14.16
CA HIS A 15 -1.22 -10.81 -14.85
C HIS A 15 -2.54 -10.29 -15.42
N GLY A 16 -2.93 -9.09 -15.01
CA GLY A 16 -4.07 -8.38 -15.55
C GLY A 16 -5.43 -9.02 -15.32
N ILE A 17 -5.50 -10.04 -14.45
CA ILE A 17 -6.75 -10.74 -14.16
C ILE A 17 -7.19 -10.42 -12.74
N MET A 18 -8.46 -10.04 -12.59
CA MET A 18 -9.04 -9.74 -11.30
C MET A 18 -8.93 -10.97 -10.37
N THR A 19 -8.38 -10.78 -9.18
CA THR A 19 -8.31 -11.84 -8.18
C THR A 19 -9.69 -12.12 -7.60
N LYS A 20 -9.82 -13.20 -6.83
CA LYS A 20 -11.08 -13.49 -6.15
C LYS A 20 -11.46 -12.41 -5.14
N TYR A 21 -10.52 -11.54 -4.76
CA TYR A 21 -10.77 -10.39 -3.86
C TYR A 21 -11.00 -9.09 -4.62
N ASN A 22 -11.17 -9.16 -5.93
CA ASN A 22 -11.51 -8.03 -6.79
C ASN A 22 -10.43 -6.93 -6.86
N TYR A 23 -9.17 -7.29 -6.81
CA TYR A 23 -8.09 -6.37 -7.18
C TYR A 23 -7.28 -6.97 -8.32
N ILE A 24 -6.51 -6.14 -9.01
CA ILE A 24 -5.81 -6.54 -10.22
C ILE A 24 -4.33 -6.15 -10.14
N VAL A 25 -3.47 -7.05 -10.62
CA VAL A 25 -2.03 -6.83 -10.65
C VAL A 25 -1.51 -7.05 -12.05
N GLN A 26 -0.72 -6.09 -12.54
CA GLN A 26 0.06 -6.27 -13.74
C GLN A 26 1.50 -6.63 -13.36
N TYR A 27 2.08 -7.57 -14.09
CA TYR A 27 3.45 -8.09 -13.87
C TYR A 27 3.63 -8.70 -12.47
N PRO A 28 2.80 -9.69 -12.09
CA PRO A 28 2.89 -10.30 -10.76
C PRO A 28 4.21 -11.01 -10.50
N GLU A 29 4.96 -11.37 -11.55
CA GLU A 29 6.31 -11.92 -11.40
C GLU A 29 7.26 -10.95 -10.72
N ASN A 30 6.97 -9.66 -10.75
CA ASN A 30 7.78 -8.62 -10.10
C ASN A 30 7.14 -8.12 -8.79
N LEU A 31 6.10 -8.81 -8.32
CA LEU A 31 5.44 -8.50 -7.06
C LEU A 31 5.95 -9.46 -5.98
N LYS A 32 6.54 -8.89 -4.94
CA LYS A 32 7.07 -9.64 -3.80
C LYS A 32 6.11 -9.49 -2.63
N LEU A 33 5.62 -10.59 -2.11
CA LEU A 33 4.59 -10.59 -1.08
C LEU A 33 5.06 -11.25 0.20
N GLY A 34 4.81 -10.59 1.32
CA GLY A 34 4.94 -11.17 2.64
C GLY A 34 3.70 -11.97 3.02
N GLU A 35 3.36 -11.94 4.30
CA GLU A 35 2.26 -12.70 4.88
C GLU A 35 1.25 -11.78 5.56
N ASN A 36 0.00 -12.24 5.66
CA ASN A 36 -1.05 -11.55 6.39
C ASN A 36 -1.30 -10.11 5.92
N PHE A 37 -1.07 -9.83 4.65
CA PHE A 37 -1.40 -8.55 4.06
C PHE A 37 -2.87 -8.54 3.62
N ASP A 38 -3.40 -7.35 3.44
CA ASP A 38 -4.75 -7.15 2.94
C ASP A 38 -4.75 -6.09 1.85
N ILE A 39 -5.37 -6.39 0.73
CA ILE A 39 -5.50 -5.46 -0.39
C ILE A 39 -6.99 -5.33 -0.71
N GLY A 40 -7.50 -4.12 -0.62
CA GLY A 40 -8.90 -3.84 -0.81
C GLY A 40 -9.37 -3.98 -2.25
N GLU A 41 -10.68 -4.11 -2.40
CA GLU A 41 -11.32 -4.28 -3.70
C GLU A 41 -11.05 -3.11 -4.63
N PHE A 42 -10.91 -3.42 -5.91
CA PHE A 42 -10.70 -2.45 -6.99
C PHE A 42 -9.40 -1.66 -6.89
N THR A 43 -8.44 -2.17 -6.12
CA THR A 43 -7.08 -1.65 -6.12
C THR A 43 -6.37 -2.16 -7.36
N TYR A 44 -5.61 -1.27 -7.99
CA TYR A 44 -4.80 -1.57 -9.16
C TYR A 44 -3.33 -1.48 -8.78
N ILE A 45 -2.57 -2.52 -9.12
CA ILE A 45 -1.13 -2.56 -8.86
C ILE A 45 -0.39 -2.81 -10.17
N ASN A 46 0.45 -1.88 -10.56
CA ASN A 46 1.40 -2.08 -11.64
C ASN A 46 2.77 -2.40 -11.05
N SER A 47 3.21 -3.63 -11.19
CA SER A 47 4.47 -4.11 -10.62
C SER A 47 5.59 -4.19 -11.64
N HIS A 48 5.46 -3.57 -12.80
CA HIS A 48 6.43 -3.70 -13.89
C HIS A 48 7.88 -3.49 -13.43
N TYR A 49 8.11 -2.50 -12.58
CA TYR A 49 9.44 -2.19 -12.06
C TYR A 49 9.62 -2.59 -10.60
N GLY A 50 8.77 -3.47 -10.12
CA GLY A 50 8.85 -4.04 -8.79
C GLY A 50 7.92 -3.39 -7.78
N VAL A 51 7.19 -4.23 -7.05
CA VAL A 51 6.42 -3.82 -5.88
C VAL A 51 6.67 -4.87 -4.80
N GLU A 52 7.00 -4.42 -3.61
CA GLU A 52 7.14 -5.29 -2.46
C GLU A 52 6.11 -4.91 -1.41
N ILE A 53 5.35 -5.89 -0.95
CA ILE A 53 4.36 -5.72 0.12
C ILE A 53 4.79 -6.64 1.25
N GLN A 54 5.26 -6.05 2.35
CA GLN A 54 5.77 -6.81 3.48
C GLN A 54 4.64 -7.30 4.39
N ASN A 55 4.99 -7.94 5.50
CA ASN A 55 4.02 -8.58 6.38
C ASN A 55 3.02 -7.57 6.97
N GLU A 56 1.77 -7.98 7.05
CA GLU A 56 0.70 -7.25 7.74
C GLU A 56 0.41 -5.85 7.18
N VAL A 57 0.81 -5.59 5.93
CA VAL A 57 0.47 -4.34 5.25
C VAL A 57 -1.02 -4.36 4.91
N GLN A 58 -1.68 -3.23 5.09
CA GLN A 58 -3.08 -3.06 4.72
C GLN A 58 -3.20 -1.97 3.66
N ILE A 59 -3.76 -2.31 2.52
CA ILE A 59 -4.02 -1.36 1.45
C ILE A 59 -5.54 -1.29 1.26
N GLY A 60 -6.08 -0.10 1.37
CA GLY A 60 -7.52 0.12 1.22
C GLY A 60 -8.01 -0.14 -0.20
N SER A 61 -9.32 -0.07 -0.37
CA SER A 61 -9.94 -0.25 -1.69
C SER A 61 -9.67 0.94 -2.59
N HIS A 62 -9.79 0.73 -3.90
CA HIS A 62 -9.68 1.77 -4.91
C HIS A 62 -8.35 2.52 -4.88
N CYS A 63 -7.29 1.88 -4.45
CA CYS A 63 -5.96 2.47 -4.50
C CYS A 63 -5.32 2.21 -5.85
N SER A 64 -4.43 3.11 -6.25
CA SER A 64 -3.67 2.98 -7.49
C SER A 64 -2.19 3.00 -7.16
N ILE A 65 -1.49 1.92 -7.51
CA ILE A 65 -0.09 1.73 -7.17
C ILE A 65 0.68 1.56 -8.47
N TYR A 66 1.54 2.53 -8.79
CA TYR A 66 2.25 2.56 -10.06
C TYR A 66 3.75 2.49 -9.88
N SER A 67 4.36 1.35 -10.20
CA SER A 67 5.82 1.28 -10.32
C SER A 67 6.29 1.89 -11.65
N HIS A 68 5.37 2.16 -12.56
CA HIS A 68 5.63 2.83 -13.83
C HIS A 68 4.49 3.79 -14.15
N SER A 69 4.83 5.06 -14.27
CA SER A 69 3.91 6.10 -14.74
C SER A 69 4.28 6.45 -16.17
N THR A 70 3.40 6.14 -17.12
CA THR A 70 3.69 6.34 -18.55
C THR A 70 3.57 7.79 -18.99
N ILE A 71 2.85 8.60 -18.24
CA ILE A 71 2.63 10.02 -18.59
C ILE A 71 3.93 10.79 -18.57
N ASP A 72 4.73 10.60 -17.53
CA ASP A 72 5.99 11.30 -17.34
C ASP A 72 7.22 10.37 -17.38
N ASN A 73 6.98 9.09 -17.72
CA ASN A 73 7.99 8.05 -17.79
C ASN A 73 8.79 7.86 -16.50
N LYS A 74 8.17 8.12 -15.37
CA LYS A 74 8.76 7.79 -14.08
C LYS A 74 8.60 6.30 -13.82
N LYS A 75 9.61 5.68 -13.27
CA LYS A 75 9.61 4.26 -12.96
C LYS A 75 10.57 3.94 -11.83
N GLY A 76 10.26 2.90 -11.10
CA GLY A 76 11.08 2.42 -10.00
C GLY A 76 10.25 1.64 -9.00
N PRO A 77 10.91 0.84 -8.16
CA PRO A 77 10.23 -0.05 -7.24
C PRO A 77 9.48 0.70 -6.15
N ILE A 78 8.40 0.08 -5.69
CA ILE A 78 7.63 0.57 -4.56
C ILE A 78 7.74 -0.47 -3.45
N ILE A 79 8.04 -0.01 -2.24
CA ILE A 79 8.17 -0.88 -1.08
C ILE A 79 7.18 -0.42 0.00
N PHE A 80 6.29 -1.32 0.38
CA PHE A 80 5.40 -1.14 1.53
C PHE A 80 6.02 -1.91 2.69
N LYS A 81 6.60 -1.21 3.65
CA LYS A 81 7.21 -1.86 4.80
C LYS A 81 6.14 -2.38 5.75
N LYS A 82 6.52 -3.36 6.57
CA LYS A 82 5.57 -4.08 7.42
C LYS A 82 4.64 -3.17 8.19
N LYS A 83 3.39 -3.60 8.28
CA LYS A 83 2.34 -2.95 9.07
C LYS A 83 1.97 -1.53 8.62
N CYS A 84 2.50 -1.04 7.49
CA CYS A 84 2.00 0.24 6.99
C CYS A 84 0.55 0.09 6.51
N LYS A 85 -0.17 1.18 6.52
CA LYS A 85 -1.59 1.21 6.15
C LYS A 85 -1.84 2.31 5.14
N ILE A 86 -2.52 1.95 4.07
CA ILE A 86 -2.81 2.87 2.98
C ILE A 86 -4.33 3.10 2.92
N GLY A 87 -4.75 4.33 3.14
CA GLY A 87 -6.16 4.69 3.09
C GLY A 87 -6.74 4.56 1.69
N THR A 88 -8.03 4.27 1.63
CA THR A 88 -8.75 4.09 0.36
C THR A 88 -8.58 5.29 -0.56
N HIS A 89 -8.64 5.06 -1.87
CA HIS A 89 -8.49 6.07 -2.92
C HIS A 89 -7.15 6.80 -2.91
N SER A 90 -6.12 6.20 -2.35
CA SER A 90 -4.77 6.78 -2.40
C SER A 90 -4.03 6.33 -3.64
N THR A 91 -3.10 7.16 -4.09
CA THR A 91 -2.24 6.87 -5.23
C THR A 91 -0.79 6.86 -4.76
N ILE A 92 -0.06 5.80 -5.11
CA ILE A 92 1.36 5.69 -4.80
C ILE A 92 2.13 5.77 -6.11
N MET A 93 3.03 6.75 -6.20
CA MET A 93 3.82 7.00 -7.40
C MET A 93 5.08 6.13 -7.44
N PRO A 94 5.75 6.04 -8.59
CA PRO A 94 6.94 5.18 -8.73
C PRO A 94 8.08 5.57 -7.80
N ASN A 95 8.88 4.56 -7.45
CA ASN A 95 10.13 4.74 -6.71
C ASN A 95 9.91 5.30 -5.29
N ILE A 96 8.96 4.73 -4.57
CA ILE A 96 8.54 5.17 -3.24
C ILE A 96 8.71 4.04 -2.23
N THR A 97 9.21 4.36 -1.06
CA THR A 97 9.20 3.47 0.10
C THR A 97 8.27 4.05 1.15
N ILE A 98 7.29 3.26 1.56
CA ILE A 98 6.38 3.61 2.66
C ILE A 98 6.93 2.97 3.93
N GLY A 99 7.20 3.79 4.93
CA GLY A 99 7.84 3.34 6.16
C GLY A 99 7.01 2.38 7.00
N GLU A 100 7.70 1.66 7.87
CA GLU A 100 7.09 0.69 8.77
C GLU A 100 6.08 1.37 9.69
N ASN A 101 4.91 0.76 9.85
CA ASN A 101 3.81 1.26 10.68
C ASN A 101 3.27 2.64 10.30
N SER A 102 3.68 3.19 9.18
CA SER A 102 3.18 4.49 8.72
C SER A 102 1.79 4.37 8.15
N ILE A 103 1.06 5.47 8.16
CA ILE A 103 -0.31 5.55 7.70
C ILE A 103 -0.42 6.62 6.64
N VAL A 104 -0.97 6.24 5.50
CA VAL A 104 -1.33 7.17 4.42
C VAL A 104 -2.83 7.42 4.53
N SER A 105 -3.22 8.65 4.76
CA SER A 105 -4.63 9.02 4.90
C SER A 105 -5.39 8.85 3.60
N VAL A 106 -6.68 8.63 3.71
CA VAL A 106 -7.60 8.45 2.59
C VAL A 106 -7.41 9.55 1.55
N GLY A 107 -7.39 9.15 0.28
CA GLY A 107 -7.34 10.10 -0.83
C GLY A 107 -6.02 10.83 -1.02
N SER A 108 -4.94 10.29 -0.49
CA SER A 108 -3.61 10.93 -0.60
C SER A 108 -2.90 10.54 -1.87
N VAL A 109 -2.01 11.41 -2.34
CA VAL A 109 -1.09 11.11 -3.45
C VAL A 109 0.33 11.14 -2.90
N VAL A 110 0.96 9.96 -2.83
CA VAL A 110 2.30 9.81 -2.29
C VAL A 110 3.32 9.91 -3.41
N ALA A 111 4.10 10.98 -3.39
CA ALA A 111 5.10 11.28 -4.40
C ALA A 111 6.53 11.28 -3.84
N ASN A 112 6.70 11.03 -2.55
CA ASN A 112 8.01 10.97 -1.87
C ASN A 112 7.99 9.87 -0.84
N ASP A 113 9.16 9.38 -0.46
CA ASP A 113 9.29 8.37 0.57
C ASP A 113 8.64 8.82 1.88
N ILE A 114 8.06 7.86 2.58
CA ILE A 114 7.41 8.11 3.87
C ILE A 114 8.27 7.47 4.97
N PRO A 115 8.69 8.24 5.97
CA PRO A 115 9.43 7.68 7.10
C PRO A 115 8.60 6.69 7.91
N ASP A 116 9.27 5.88 8.73
CA ASP A 116 8.58 4.96 9.63
C ASP A 116 7.74 5.73 10.66
N TYR A 117 6.65 5.12 11.09
CA TYR A 117 5.83 5.61 12.21
C TYR A 117 5.30 7.04 12.01
N CYS A 118 4.93 7.36 10.80
CA CYS A 118 4.37 8.67 10.46
C CYS A 118 2.95 8.54 9.93
N ILE A 119 2.19 9.62 10.06
CA ILE A 119 0.93 9.78 9.32
C ILE A 119 1.16 10.85 8.28
N VAL A 120 0.79 10.54 7.05
CA VAL A 120 0.85 11.49 5.93
C VAL A 120 -0.52 11.69 5.34
N ALA A 121 -0.75 12.85 4.75
CA ALA A 121 -2.02 13.17 4.11
C ALA A 121 -1.84 14.22 3.01
N GLY A 122 -2.73 14.18 2.05
CA GLY A 122 -2.88 15.23 1.04
C GLY A 122 -2.34 14.87 -0.33
N ASN A 123 -2.36 15.84 -1.21
CA ASN A 123 -1.86 15.76 -2.57
C ASN A 123 -1.02 17.01 -2.87
N PRO A 124 0.30 16.93 -2.87
CA PRO A 124 1.09 15.76 -2.51
C PRO A 124 1.03 15.48 -1.00
N ALA A 125 1.17 14.22 -0.63
CA ALA A 125 1.11 13.83 0.77
C ALA A 125 2.27 14.44 1.56
N ARG A 126 1.96 14.93 2.76
CA ARG A 126 2.92 15.52 3.68
C ARG A 126 2.75 14.91 5.05
N VAL A 127 3.83 14.83 5.80
CA VAL A 127 3.79 14.32 7.17
C VAL A 127 2.96 15.28 8.03
N ILE A 128 1.92 14.73 8.66
CA ILE A 128 1.06 15.48 9.58
C ILE A 128 1.26 15.06 11.03
N LYS A 129 1.88 13.89 11.24
CA LYS A 129 2.19 13.42 12.58
C LYS A 129 3.38 12.46 12.53
N GLU A 130 4.30 12.59 13.46
CA GLU A 130 5.50 11.75 13.56
C GLU A 130 5.47 10.94 14.85
N ASN A 131 6.27 9.87 14.87
CA ASN A 131 6.50 9.04 16.06
C ASN A 131 5.20 8.51 16.67
N ILE A 132 4.27 8.04 15.84
CA ILE A 132 2.96 7.60 16.31
C ILE A 132 3.02 6.41 17.26
N HIS A 133 4.08 5.61 17.19
CA HIS A 133 4.28 4.49 18.10
C HIS A 133 4.62 4.93 19.53
N MET A 134 5.03 6.17 19.70
CA MET A 134 5.39 6.72 21.01
C MET A 134 4.18 7.15 21.82
N THR A 135 3.04 7.28 21.20
CA THR A 135 1.80 7.67 21.85
C THR A 135 0.97 6.43 22.11
N SER A 136 1.14 5.85 23.28
CA SER A 136 0.61 4.53 23.62
C SER A 136 -0.89 4.35 23.46
N LYS A 137 -1.65 5.38 23.46
CA LYS A 137 -3.11 5.33 23.25
C LYS A 137 -3.57 6.38 22.28
N ALA A 138 -2.68 6.78 21.43
CA ALA A 138 -3.04 7.77 20.45
C ALA A 138 -4.15 7.21 19.60
N THR A 139 -5.23 7.90 19.62
CA THR A 139 -6.27 7.66 18.67
C THR A 139 -5.73 8.13 17.33
N ILE A 140 -5.46 7.19 16.48
CA ILE A 140 -5.05 7.53 15.13
C ILE A 140 -6.32 7.89 14.40
N VAL A 141 -6.51 9.15 14.25
CA VAL A 141 -7.63 9.66 13.46
C VAL A 141 -7.07 9.97 12.09
N SER A 142 -7.44 9.18 11.17
CA SER A 142 -7.08 9.42 9.78
C SER A 142 -8.11 10.28 9.09
#